data_4920cabc93803a273ba744b8bb653b58
#
_entry.id   4920cabc93803a273ba744b8bb653b58
#
_cell.length_a   1.000
_cell.length_b   1.000
_cell.length_c   1.000
_cell.angle_alpha   90.00
_cell.angle_beta   90.00
_cell.angle_gamma   90.00
#
_symmetry.space_group_name_H-M   'P 1'
#
loop_
_entity.id
_entity.type
_entity.pdbx_description
1 polymer ?
#
loop_
_entity_poly.entity_id
_entity_poly.type
_entity_poly.pdbx_seq_one_letter_code
_entity_poly.pdbx_strand_id
1 'polypeptide(L)'
;MNYKKTINIFIAGGSGFWAECNHYPSIAQLKKERIPLRVVAICDIRDPYKEKNRPVLNEILLKDNPVWINPSELSEDKLEKKLDKLRQEYNIDITIVSTNPIYHFYYANWSTKHSISTLCDKPLVTTKDASFSLKQSLQIQEKYEILKENVMQAKKHNPKYLFCSPLRRRALTPFVKTANDLESIYKKTHEGIRYMNVIVNGGVHKYPQEFLKGGAHGYLDGIGSLSHSSYHYIDVIAWYLGLARGQTAKIEVHLPYIFRVKDYLKIKGYKKLRKFIENNDDNFDDNLKIPDNVLNSELDFTFHLKLFDKNNSLLGLISYTADHTTFTPRLTKFEPEMAEYTNDKLGGRMSQVYIDIHQGALQNIQLVKNDVVFFGNNIYIKNRKHPKIGNTLETINYEEAYDKDTITPQDLFKSFIKHTAGYSISDDHLRLLSTFDNQNLTNRFYSKFYEKLAEEFELRKNVISKPTVD
;
A
#
# COMPACT_ATOMS: atom_id res chain seq x y z
N MET A 1 8.77 -24.14 -33.21
CA MET A 1 8.51 -23.08 -32.18
C MET A 1 7.16 -23.38 -31.57
N ASN A 2 7.13 -23.79 -30.30
CA ASN A 2 5.84 -23.91 -29.58
C ASN A 2 5.27 -22.53 -29.43
N TYR A 3 4.23 -22.19 -30.17
CA TYR A 3 3.46 -20.93 -29.98
C TYR A 3 2.87 -20.96 -28.57
N LYS A 4 3.42 -20.14 -27.69
CA LYS A 4 2.81 -19.96 -26.37
C LYS A 4 1.43 -19.35 -26.54
N LYS A 5 0.44 -19.86 -25.80
CA LYS A 5 -0.95 -19.36 -25.79
C LYS A 5 -0.96 -17.86 -25.49
N THR A 6 -1.80 -17.09 -26.16
CA THR A 6 -2.05 -15.68 -25.82
C THR A 6 -2.65 -15.58 -24.40
N ILE A 7 -2.08 -14.73 -23.58
CA ILE A 7 -2.54 -14.43 -22.21
C ILE A 7 -3.57 -13.32 -22.26
N ASN A 8 -4.79 -13.64 -21.85
CA ASN A 8 -5.91 -12.71 -21.83
C ASN A 8 -6.04 -12.04 -20.47
N ILE A 9 -6.04 -10.70 -20.47
CA ILE A 9 -6.01 -9.87 -19.28
C ILE A 9 -7.33 -9.13 -19.14
N PHE A 10 -7.95 -9.24 -17.98
CA PHE A 10 -9.05 -8.39 -17.52
C PHE A 10 -8.54 -7.34 -16.53
N ILE A 11 -8.98 -6.09 -16.63
CA ILE A 11 -8.56 -4.99 -15.76
C ILE A 11 -9.79 -4.33 -15.12
N ALA A 12 -9.88 -4.38 -13.79
CA ALA A 12 -10.83 -3.62 -13.00
C ALA A 12 -10.15 -2.31 -12.52
N GLY A 13 -10.75 -1.15 -12.84
CA GLY A 13 -10.16 0.17 -12.56
C GLY A 13 -9.16 0.64 -13.62
N GLY A 14 -9.35 0.24 -14.88
CA GLY A 14 -8.38 0.46 -15.95
C GLY A 14 -8.28 1.90 -16.46
N SER A 15 -9.26 2.78 -16.22
CA SER A 15 -9.21 4.19 -16.63
C SER A 15 -8.49 5.08 -15.59
N GLY A 16 -7.92 4.49 -14.53
CA GLY A 16 -7.20 5.19 -13.48
C GLY A 16 -5.82 5.70 -13.90
N PHE A 17 -5.36 6.79 -13.26
CA PHE A 17 -4.01 7.33 -13.46
C PHE A 17 -2.92 6.29 -13.13
N TRP A 18 -3.13 5.48 -12.09
CA TRP A 18 -2.18 4.45 -11.70
C TRP A 18 -2.00 3.37 -12.78
N ALA A 19 -3.10 2.96 -13.42
CA ALA A 19 -3.04 2.01 -14.53
C ALA A 19 -2.25 2.59 -15.72
N GLU A 20 -2.46 3.87 -16.05
CA GLU A 20 -1.71 4.58 -17.10
C GLU A 20 -0.21 4.63 -16.82
N CYS A 21 0.18 4.93 -15.58
CA CYS A 21 1.60 5.11 -15.24
C CYS A 21 2.34 3.79 -14.97
N ASN A 22 1.66 2.71 -14.62
CA ASN A 22 2.30 1.47 -14.16
C ASN A 22 1.90 0.23 -14.95
N HIS A 23 0.59 -0.04 -15.12
CA HIS A 23 0.14 -1.30 -15.71
C HIS A 23 0.27 -1.32 -17.22
N TYR A 24 -0.27 -0.31 -17.90
CA TYR A 24 -0.21 -0.25 -19.36
C TYR A 24 1.20 -0.12 -19.93
N PRO A 25 2.13 0.68 -19.38
CA PRO A 25 3.52 0.71 -19.86
C PRO A 25 4.19 -0.67 -19.75
N SER A 26 3.93 -1.39 -18.65
CA SER A 26 4.48 -2.75 -18.47
C SER A 26 3.89 -3.74 -19.46
N ILE A 27 2.59 -3.69 -19.73
CA ILE A 27 1.93 -4.51 -20.75
C ILE A 27 2.48 -4.18 -22.15
N ALA A 28 2.59 -2.89 -22.49
CA ALA A 28 3.13 -2.46 -23.77
C ALA A 28 4.58 -2.91 -23.97
N GLN A 29 5.42 -2.82 -22.92
CA GLN A 29 6.79 -3.32 -22.96
C GLN A 29 6.84 -4.84 -23.19
N LEU A 30 6.04 -5.63 -22.46
CA LEU A 30 5.97 -7.08 -22.64
C LEU A 30 5.53 -7.48 -24.05
N LYS A 31 4.62 -6.73 -24.66
CA LYS A 31 4.24 -6.93 -26.07
C LYS A 31 5.41 -6.65 -27.03
N LYS A 32 6.22 -5.61 -26.75
CA LYS A 32 7.47 -5.35 -27.50
C LYS A 32 8.48 -6.49 -27.35
N GLU A 33 8.52 -7.12 -26.19
CA GLU A 33 9.31 -8.35 -25.93
C GLU A 33 8.71 -9.60 -26.59
N ARG A 34 7.68 -9.46 -27.42
CA ARG A 34 6.97 -10.54 -28.15
C ARG A 34 6.29 -11.57 -27.22
N ILE A 35 5.91 -11.16 -26.02
CA ILE A 35 5.04 -11.96 -25.16
C ILE A 35 3.60 -11.79 -25.66
N PRO A 36 2.90 -12.89 -26.01
CA PRO A 36 1.56 -12.80 -26.56
C PRO A 36 0.55 -12.42 -25.46
N LEU A 37 0.21 -11.14 -25.38
CA LEU A 37 -0.70 -10.57 -24.40
C LEU A 37 -1.84 -9.82 -25.09
N ARG A 38 -3.04 -9.91 -24.52
CA ARG A 38 -4.21 -9.15 -24.95
C ARG A 38 -5.01 -8.65 -23.75
N VAL A 39 -5.32 -7.38 -23.69
CA VAL A 39 -6.31 -6.82 -22.75
C VAL A 39 -7.69 -7.06 -23.39
N VAL A 40 -8.50 -7.94 -22.81
CA VAL A 40 -9.78 -8.36 -23.38
C VAL A 40 -10.97 -7.59 -22.83
N ALA A 41 -10.86 -7.09 -21.59
CA ALA A 41 -11.91 -6.29 -20.99
C ALA A 41 -11.37 -5.30 -19.96
N ILE A 42 -12.05 -4.15 -19.85
CA ILE A 42 -11.81 -3.10 -18.85
C ILE A 42 -13.13 -2.81 -18.14
N CYS A 43 -13.14 -2.92 -16.81
CA CYS A 43 -14.27 -2.55 -15.96
C CYS A 43 -13.93 -1.27 -15.21
N ASP A 44 -14.59 -0.17 -15.53
CA ASP A 44 -14.39 1.15 -14.90
C ASP A 44 -15.66 2.00 -15.06
N ILE A 45 -15.91 2.87 -14.08
CA ILE A 45 -17.01 3.84 -14.17
C ILE A 45 -16.76 4.91 -15.24
N ARG A 46 -15.49 5.16 -15.58
CA ARG A 46 -15.10 6.06 -16.66
C ARG A 46 -14.89 5.27 -17.93
N ASP A 47 -15.49 5.76 -19.01
CA ASP A 47 -15.31 5.19 -20.33
C ASP A 47 -13.86 5.36 -20.81
N PRO A 48 -13.07 4.27 -20.95
CA PRO A 48 -11.68 4.37 -21.34
C PRO A 48 -11.49 4.98 -22.74
N TYR A 49 -12.48 4.84 -23.61
CA TYR A 49 -12.46 5.40 -24.97
C TYR A 49 -12.66 6.92 -25.03
N LYS A 50 -13.13 7.53 -23.92
CA LYS A 50 -13.30 8.98 -23.77
C LYS A 50 -12.15 9.66 -23.02
N GLU A 51 -11.19 8.90 -22.50
CA GLU A 51 -10.04 9.41 -21.75
C GLU A 51 -8.99 10.02 -22.69
N LYS A 52 -8.96 11.36 -22.83
CA LYS A 52 -8.14 12.06 -23.83
C LYS A 52 -6.63 12.08 -23.51
N ASN A 53 -6.24 12.12 -22.25
CA ASN A 53 -4.83 12.30 -21.83
C ASN A 53 -4.21 11.00 -21.32
N ARG A 54 -4.41 9.89 -22.06
CA ARG A 54 -3.95 8.55 -21.71
C ARG A 54 -3.30 7.85 -22.90
N PRO A 55 -2.09 8.29 -23.32
CA PRO A 55 -1.49 7.81 -24.57
C PRO A 55 -1.25 6.30 -24.58
N VAL A 56 -0.81 5.71 -23.45
CA VAL A 56 -0.53 4.28 -23.40
C VAL A 56 -1.81 3.46 -23.36
N LEU A 57 -2.83 3.90 -22.63
CA LEU A 57 -4.18 3.31 -22.68
C LEU A 57 -4.73 3.34 -24.10
N ASN A 58 -4.64 4.50 -24.78
CA ASN A 58 -5.14 4.64 -26.15
C ASN A 58 -4.44 3.67 -27.13
N GLU A 59 -3.14 3.44 -26.98
CA GLU A 59 -2.42 2.42 -27.76
C GLU A 59 -2.98 1.01 -27.53
N ILE A 60 -3.29 0.66 -26.28
CA ILE A 60 -3.90 -0.64 -25.92
C ILE A 60 -5.31 -0.75 -26.49
N LEU A 61 -6.12 0.32 -26.38
CA LEU A 61 -7.48 0.32 -26.91
C LEU A 61 -7.51 0.10 -28.42
N LEU A 62 -6.61 0.75 -29.15
CA LEU A 62 -6.49 0.60 -30.62
C LEU A 62 -6.06 -0.82 -31.03
N LYS A 63 -5.15 -1.44 -30.28
CA LYS A 63 -4.58 -2.74 -30.65
C LYS A 63 -5.43 -3.91 -30.18
N ASP A 64 -5.98 -3.84 -28.99
CA ASP A 64 -6.65 -4.97 -28.33
C ASP A 64 -8.18 -4.90 -28.41
N ASN A 65 -8.74 -3.70 -28.60
CA ASN A 65 -10.17 -3.44 -28.63
C ASN A 65 -10.94 -4.13 -27.48
N PRO A 66 -10.60 -3.82 -26.20
CA PRO A 66 -11.19 -4.47 -25.06
C PRO A 66 -12.67 -4.11 -24.87
N VAL A 67 -13.44 -5.04 -24.35
CA VAL A 67 -14.84 -4.77 -23.95
C VAL A 67 -14.83 -3.84 -22.73
N TRP A 68 -15.53 -2.71 -22.82
CA TRP A 68 -15.74 -1.86 -21.65
C TRP A 68 -17.01 -2.25 -20.89
N ILE A 69 -16.91 -2.27 -19.56
CA ILE A 69 -18.00 -2.50 -18.63
C ILE A 69 -18.09 -1.33 -17.66
N ASN A 70 -19.23 -0.67 -17.60
CA ASN A 70 -19.51 0.31 -16.56
C ASN A 70 -20.19 -0.39 -15.37
N PRO A 71 -19.49 -0.58 -14.23
CA PRO A 71 -20.08 -1.26 -13.08
C PRO A 71 -21.18 -0.44 -12.39
N SER A 72 -21.21 0.89 -12.54
CA SER A 72 -22.21 1.73 -11.90
C SER A 72 -23.61 1.58 -12.49
N GLU A 73 -23.72 1.00 -13.69
CA GLU A 73 -25.00 0.74 -14.39
C GLU A 73 -25.57 -0.65 -14.08
N LEU A 74 -24.87 -1.44 -13.26
CA LEU A 74 -25.20 -2.83 -13.00
C LEU A 74 -25.39 -3.10 -11.50
N SER A 75 -26.35 -3.96 -11.16
CA SER A 75 -26.37 -4.57 -9.84
C SER A 75 -25.19 -5.55 -9.72
N GLU A 76 -24.80 -5.89 -8.48
CA GLU A 76 -23.69 -6.82 -8.21
C GLU A 76 -23.88 -8.16 -8.94
N ASP A 77 -25.07 -8.76 -8.88
CA ASP A 77 -25.42 -10.01 -9.58
C ASP A 77 -25.30 -9.91 -11.11
N LYS A 78 -25.72 -8.75 -11.68
CA LYS A 78 -25.61 -8.54 -13.13
C LYS A 78 -24.17 -8.34 -13.55
N LEU A 79 -23.37 -7.68 -12.72
CA LEU A 79 -21.94 -7.50 -12.95
C LEU A 79 -21.23 -8.87 -12.91
N GLU A 80 -21.50 -9.70 -11.90
CA GLU A 80 -20.90 -11.04 -11.78
C GLU A 80 -21.22 -11.92 -13.00
N LYS A 81 -22.52 -11.97 -13.41
CA LYS A 81 -22.92 -12.71 -14.63
C LYS A 81 -22.22 -12.20 -15.88
N LYS A 82 -22.01 -10.88 -16.00
CA LYS A 82 -21.31 -10.30 -17.15
C LYS A 82 -19.83 -10.67 -17.14
N LEU A 83 -19.18 -10.66 -15.97
CA LEU A 83 -17.79 -11.10 -15.81
C LEU A 83 -17.63 -12.60 -16.11
N ASP A 84 -18.59 -13.44 -15.67
CA ASP A 84 -18.59 -14.87 -15.97
C ASP A 84 -18.73 -15.15 -17.47
N LYS A 85 -19.58 -14.42 -18.15
CA LYS A 85 -19.72 -14.50 -19.61
C LYS A 85 -18.40 -14.14 -20.30
N LEU A 86 -17.77 -13.03 -19.90
CA LEU A 86 -16.47 -12.63 -20.47
C LEU A 86 -15.37 -13.67 -20.19
N ARG A 87 -15.35 -14.24 -18.99
CA ARG A 87 -14.41 -15.30 -18.65
C ARG A 87 -14.55 -16.49 -19.58
N GLN A 88 -15.78 -16.92 -19.88
CA GLN A 88 -16.07 -18.03 -20.80
C GLN A 88 -15.71 -17.68 -22.24
N GLU A 89 -16.02 -16.47 -22.70
CA GLU A 89 -15.80 -16.01 -24.07
C GLU A 89 -14.31 -15.83 -24.39
N TYR A 90 -13.55 -15.21 -23.46
CA TYR A 90 -12.14 -14.84 -23.70
C TYR A 90 -11.14 -15.75 -23.00
N ASN A 91 -11.55 -16.72 -22.16
CA ASN A 91 -10.65 -17.50 -21.34
C ASN A 91 -9.63 -16.64 -20.59
N ILE A 92 -10.12 -15.77 -19.70
CA ILE A 92 -9.30 -14.82 -18.94
C ILE A 92 -8.26 -15.57 -18.10
N ASP A 93 -6.98 -15.25 -18.29
CA ASP A 93 -5.84 -15.86 -17.57
C ASP A 93 -5.38 -15.02 -16.39
N ILE A 94 -5.53 -13.69 -16.50
CA ILE A 94 -5.07 -12.71 -15.50
C ILE A 94 -6.16 -11.67 -15.22
N THR A 95 -6.36 -11.39 -13.94
CA THR A 95 -7.12 -10.23 -13.47
C THR A 95 -6.17 -9.22 -12.81
N ILE A 96 -6.25 -7.96 -13.23
CA ILE A 96 -5.60 -6.82 -12.58
C ILE A 96 -6.68 -6.01 -11.88
N VAL A 97 -6.55 -5.85 -10.55
CA VAL A 97 -7.48 -5.06 -9.73
C VAL A 97 -6.79 -3.77 -9.31
N SER A 98 -7.18 -2.66 -9.92
CA SER A 98 -6.62 -1.32 -9.73
C SER A 98 -7.70 -0.25 -9.55
N THR A 99 -8.81 -0.62 -8.95
CA THR A 99 -9.97 0.22 -8.67
C THR A 99 -9.86 0.93 -7.31
N ASN A 100 -10.94 1.56 -6.84
CA ASN A 100 -11.00 2.06 -5.47
C ASN A 100 -10.88 0.90 -4.47
N PRO A 101 -10.09 1.02 -3.40
CA PRO A 101 -9.81 -0.04 -2.44
C PRO A 101 -11.02 -0.78 -1.87
N ILE A 102 -12.15 -0.11 -1.66
CA ILE A 102 -13.36 -0.74 -1.13
C ILE A 102 -13.95 -1.82 -2.06
N TYR A 103 -13.58 -1.80 -3.35
CA TYR A 103 -14.04 -2.77 -4.36
C TYR A 103 -12.99 -3.85 -4.66
N HIS A 104 -11.79 -3.78 -4.08
CA HIS A 104 -10.74 -4.78 -4.33
C HIS A 104 -11.21 -6.19 -4.02
N PHE A 105 -11.85 -6.37 -2.85
CA PHE A 105 -12.36 -7.68 -2.45
C PHE A 105 -13.31 -8.28 -3.48
N TYR A 106 -14.23 -7.49 -4.06
CA TYR A 106 -15.20 -8.00 -5.02
C TYR A 106 -14.53 -8.66 -6.23
N TYR A 107 -13.65 -7.93 -6.91
CA TYR A 107 -12.96 -8.44 -8.11
C TYR A 107 -11.93 -9.52 -7.79
N ALA A 108 -11.20 -9.37 -6.70
CA ALA A 108 -10.23 -10.38 -6.26
C ALA A 108 -10.94 -11.69 -5.87
N ASN A 109 -12.07 -11.61 -5.18
CA ASN A 109 -12.86 -12.77 -4.79
C ASN A 109 -13.46 -13.50 -6.01
N TRP A 110 -14.02 -12.73 -6.97
CA TRP A 110 -14.49 -13.31 -8.23
C TRP A 110 -13.36 -14.02 -8.98
N SER A 111 -12.22 -13.38 -9.12
CA SER A 111 -11.07 -13.92 -9.82
C SER A 111 -10.53 -15.19 -9.16
N THR A 112 -10.39 -15.20 -7.83
CA THR A 112 -9.90 -16.35 -7.08
C THR A 112 -10.84 -17.56 -7.12
N LYS A 113 -12.16 -17.33 -7.04
CA LYS A 113 -13.17 -18.39 -7.21
C LYS A 113 -13.03 -19.12 -8.56
N HIS A 114 -12.57 -18.43 -9.59
CA HIS A 114 -12.36 -18.98 -10.93
C HIS A 114 -10.92 -19.41 -11.21
N SER A 115 -10.05 -19.42 -10.18
CA SER A 115 -8.62 -19.80 -10.31
C SER A 115 -7.87 -18.96 -11.35
N ILE A 116 -8.26 -17.69 -11.55
CA ILE A 116 -7.62 -16.73 -12.44
C ILE A 116 -6.50 -16.03 -11.64
N SER A 117 -5.26 -16.05 -12.16
CA SER A 117 -4.14 -15.37 -11.52
C SER A 117 -4.42 -13.89 -11.33
N THR A 118 -4.19 -13.37 -10.12
CA THR A 118 -4.67 -12.05 -9.72
C THR A 118 -3.53 -11.15 -9.25
N LEU A 119 -3.44 -9.97 -9.84
CA LEU A 119 -2.64 -8.87 -9.32
C LEU A 119 -3.59 -7.82 -8.77
N CYS A 120 -3.54 -7.61 -7.46
CA CYS A 120 -4.44 -6.69 -6.77
C CYS A 120 -3.65 -5.55 -6.10
N ASP A 121 -4.01 -4.31 -6.39
CA ASP A 121 -3.43 -3.15 -5.72
C ASP A 121 -3.72 -3.20 -4.20
N LYS A 122 -2.89 -2.52 -3.43
CA LYS A 122 -3.03 -2.41 -1.98
C LYS A 122 -4.14 -1.40 -1.58
N PRO A 123 -4.78 -1.61 -0.42
CA PRO A 123 -4.83 -2.81 0.41
C PRO A 123 -5.62 -3.92 -0.27
N LEU A 124 -5.31 -5.18 0.01
CA LEU A 124 -6.02 -6.32 -0.61
C LEU A 124 -7.51 -6.32 -0.27
N VAL A 125 -7.82 -5.97 0.97
CA VAL A 125 -9.18 -5.87 1.50
C VAL A 125 -9.29 -4.62 2.34
N THR A 126 -10.35 -3.88 2.16
CA THR A 126 -10.80 -2.83 3.09
C THR A 126 -12.32 -2.69 3.02
N THR A 127 -12.90 -1.92 3.93
CA THR A 127 -14.35 -1.69 4.00
C THR A 127 -14.62 -0.20 4.21
N LYS A 128 -15.77 0.24 3.75
CA LYS A 128 -16.22 1.61 3.96
C LYS A 128 -16.41 1.85 5.46
N ASP A 129 -16.04 3.06 5.92
CA ASP A 129 -16.20 3.50 7.31
C ASP A 129 -15.41 2.69 8.36
N ALA A 130 -14.39 1.92 7.94
CA ALA A 130 -13.60 1.07 8.84
C ALA A 130 -12.87 1.85 9.93
N SER A 131 -12.55 3.12 9.71
CA SER A 131 -11.84 3.96 10.67
C SER A 131 -12.63 4.24 11.97
N PHE A 132 -13.95 4.13 11.93
CA PHE A 132 -14.82 4.51 13.05
C PHE A 132 -16.04 3.60 13.28
N SER A 133 -16.18 2.54 12.48
CA SER A 133 -17.23 1.53 12.64
C SER A 133 -16.62 0.18 12.97
N LEU A 134 -16.82 -0.30 14.21
CA LEU A 134 -16.29 -1.61 14.64
C LEU A 134 -16.81 -2.74 13.77
N LYS A 135 -18.10 -2.72 13.41
CA LYS A 135 -18.68 -3.70 12.48
C LYS A 135 -17.95 -3.74 11.15
N GLN A 136 -17.64 -2.58 10.58
CA GLN A 136 -16.97 -2.51 9.28
C GLN A 136 -15.49 -2.89 9.38
N SER A 137 -14.81 -2.52 10.46
CA SER A 137 -13.40 -2.89 10.67
C SER A 137 -13.23 -4.41 10.81
N LEU A 138 -14.13 -5.09 11.51
CA LEU A 138 -14.10 -6.55 11.67
C LEU A 138 -14.32 -7.28 10.33
N GLN A 139 -15.12 -6.73 9.43
CA GLN A 139 -15.33 -7.30 8.10
C GLN A 139 -14.06 -7.34 7.25
N ILE A 140 -13.03 -6.52 7.55
CA ILE A 140 -11.74 -6.58 6.84
C ILE A 140 -11.11 -7.96 7.03
N GLN A 141 -11.06 -8.45 8.27
CA GLN A 141 -10.51 -9.78 8.56
C GLN A 141 -11.37 -10.90 7.99
N GLU A 142 -12.70 -10.80 8.12
CA GLU A 142 -13.63 -11.81 7.58
C GLU A 142 -13.46 -11.97 6.06
N LYS A 143 -13.45 -10.88 5.32
CA LYS A 143 -13.23 -10.88 3.87
C LYS A 143 -11.84 -11.39 3.49
N TYR A 144 -10.83 -11.09 4.29
CA TYR A 144 -9.49 -11.62 4.05
C TYR A 144 -9.44 -13.14 4.21
N GLU A 145 -10.09 -13.71 5.23
CA GLU A 145 -10.14 -15.17 5.40
C GLU A 145 -10.90 -15.86 4.25
N ILE A 146 -11.97 -15.25 3.73
CA ILE A 146 -12.67 -15.74 2.53
C ILE A 146 -11.72 -15.78 1.33
N LEU A 147 -10.97 -14.68 1.09
CA LEU A 147 -9.98 -14.67 0.02
C LEU A 147 -8.90 -15.74 0.21
N LYS A 148 -8.45 -15.95 1.43
CA LYS A 148 -7.43 -16.94 1.76
C LYS A 148 -7.89 -18.36 1.45
N GLU A 149 -9.12 -18.70 1.80
CA GLU A 149 -9.71 -19.99 1.45
C GLU A 149 -9.79 -20.19 -0.07
N ASN A 150 -10.28 -19.17 -0.79
CA ASN A 150 -10.38 -19.21 -2.26
C ASN A 150 -9.01 -19.31 -2.93
N VAL A 151 -7.99 -18.58 -2.43
CA VAL A 151 -6.60 -18.68 -2.93
C VAL A 151 -6.04 -20.09 -2.70
N MET A 152 -6.30 -20.70 -1.55
CA MET A 152 -5.87 -22.09 -1.30
C MET A 152 -6.53 -23.07 -2.25
N GLN A 153 -7.83 -22.91 -2.54
CA GLN A 153 -8.53 -23.73 -3.52
C GLN A 153 -8.01 -23.50 -4.93
N ALA A 154 -7.82 -22.24 -5.34
CA ALA A 154 -7.27 -21.89 -6.65
C ALA A 154 -5.89 -22.52 -6.90
N LYS A 155 -5.02 -22.54 -5.89
CA LYS A 155 -3.70 -23.21 -5.97
C LYS A 155 -3.80 -24.72 -6.14
N LYS A 156 -4.80 -25.37 -5.53
CA LYS A 156 -5.03 -26.81 -5.74
C LYS A 156 -5.45 -27.13 -7.16
N HIS A 157 -6.30 -26.28 -7.76
CA HIS A 157 -6.78 -26.48 -9.13
C HIS A 157 -5.78 -26.06 -10.21
N ASN A 158 -4.96 -25.05 -9.91
CA ASN A 158 -3.96 -24.51 -10.82
C ASN A 158 -2.62 -24.32 -10.09
N PRO A 159 -1.67 -25.26 -10.23
CA PRO A 159 -0.34 -25.14 -9.59
C PRO A 159 0.46 -23.91 -10.00
N LYS A 160 0.12 -23.27 -11.12
CA LYS A 160 0.72 -22.01 -11.59
C LYS A 160 -0.04 -20.77 -11.14
N TYR A 161 -1.12 -20.96 -10.37
CA TYR A 161 -1.91 -19.86 -9.85
C TYR A 161 -1.06 -18.93 -8.97
N LEU A 162 -1.15 -17.64 -9.23
CA LEU A 162 -0.42 -16.63 -8.48
C LEU A 162 -1.36 -15.48 -8.13
N PHE A 163 -1.37 -15.12 -6.85
CA PHE A 163 -2.00 -13.90 -6.36
C PHE A 163 -0.93 -13.01 -5.74
N CYS A 164 -0.79 -11.78 -6.25
CA CYS A 164 0.23 -10.83 -5.81
C CYS A 164 -0.36 -9.44 -5.60
N SER A 165 0.34 -8.62 -4.80
CA SER A 165 0.12 -7.18 -4.73
C SER A 165 1.44 -6.43 -4.98
N PRO A 166 1.45 -5.40 -5.82
CA PRO A 166 2.68 -4.67 -6.17
C PRO A 166 3.09 -3.73 -5.03
N LEU A 167 3.76 -4.26 -4.01
CA LEU A 167 4.21 -3.48 -2.86
C LEU A 167 5.58 -2.86 -3.12
N ARG A 168 5.59 -1.56 -3.44
CA ARG A 168 6.77 -0.82 -3.88
C ARG A 168 7.98 -0.96 -2.94
N ARG A 169 7.78 -1.01 -1.63
CA ARG A 169 8.91 -1.06 -0.67
C ARG A 169 9.68 -2.37 -0.75
N ARG A 170 9.04 -3.47 -1.10
CA ARG A 170 9.72 -4.76 -1.31
C ARG A 170 10.62 -4.78 -2.55
N ALA A 171 10.50 -3.82 -3.45
CA ALA A 171 11.32 -3.69 -4.65
C ALA A 171 12.50 -2.73 -4.47
N LEU A 172 12.49 -1.86 -3.46
CA LEU A 172 13.55 -0.87 -3.26
C LEU A 172 14.77 -1.48 -2.58
N THR A 173 15.94 -1.34 -3.22
CA THR A 173 17.22 -1.91 -2.78
C THR A 173 17.52 -1.70 -1.28
N PRO A 174 17.34 -0.51 -0.67
CA PRO A 174 17.61 -0.31 0.75
C PRO A 174 16.75 -1.17 1.67
N PHE A 175 15.47 -1.34 1.32
CA PHE A 175 14.56 -2.20 2.10
C PHE A 175 14.90 -3.67 1.92
N VAL A 176 15.29 -4.08 0.71
CA VAL A 176 15.76 -5.45 0.42
C VAL A 176 17.06 -5.75 1.15
N LYS A 177 18.02 -4.81 1.15
CA LYS A 177 19.29 -4.95 1.89
C LYS A 177 19.03 -5.13 3.39
N THR A 178 18.16 -4.31 3.97
CA THR A 178 17.77 -4.44 5.38
C THR A 178 17.13 -5.81 5.66
N ALA A 179 16.24 -6.27 4.80
CA ALA A 179 15.61 -7.60 4.90
C ALA A 179 16.67 -8.73 4.89
N ASN A 180 17.64 -8.65 3.98
CA ASN A 180 18.72 -9.64 3.86
C ASN A 180 19.61 -9.65 5.10
N ASP A 181 19.96 -8.49 5.66
CA ASP A 181 20.75 -8.39 6.87
C ASP A 181 20.03 -9.01 8.07
N LEU A 182 18.74 -8.72 8.25
CA LEU A 182 17.90 -9.30 9.31
C LEU A 182 17.81 -10.83 9.18
N GLU A 183 17.51 -11.30 7.98
CA GLU A 183 17.39 -12.73 7.71
C GLU A 183 18.71 -13.49 7.91
N SER A 184 19.83 -12.90 7.46
CA SER A 184 21.16 -13.50 7.58
C SER A 184 21.55 -13.73 9.04
N ILE A 185 21.29 -12.76 9.92
CA ILE A 185 21.59 -12.92 11.36
C ILE A 185 20.62 -13.90 12.00
N TYR A 186 19.34 -13.82 11.65
CA TYR A 186 18.34 -14.76 12.17
C TYR A 186 18.68 -16.23 11.82
N LYS A 187 19.08 -16.49 10.57
CA LYS A 187 19.51 -17.85 10.16
C LYS A 187 20.69 -18.39 10.94
N LYS A 188 21.61 -17.50 11.37
CA LYS A 188 22.82 -17.89 12.13
C LYS A 188 22.58 -18.07 13.64
N THR A 189 21.65 -17.27 14.21
CA THR A 189 21.57 -17.09 15.67
C THR A 189 20.20 -17.36 16.25
N HIS A 190 19.17 -17.43 15.42
CA HIS A 190 17.75 -17.44 15.78
C HIS A 190 17.30 -16.22 16.61
N GLU A 191 18.12 -15.15 16.69
CA GLU A 191 17.75 -13.92 17.37
C GLU A 191 16.75 -13.13 16.52
N GLY A 192 15.63 -12.75 17.14
CA GLY A 192 14.57 -11.98 16.51
C GLY A 192 14.69 -10.48 16.71
N ILE A 193 13.79 -9.74 16.09
CA ILE A 193 13.64 -8.32 16.33
C ILE A 193 13.10 -8.13 17.77
N ARG A 194 13.83 -7.31 18.57
CA ARG A 194 13.42 -6.91 19.93
C ARG A 194 12.82 -5.54 19.98
N TYR A 195 13.32 -4.66 19.14
CA TYR A 195 12.81 -3.29 19.04
C TYR A 195 12.80 -2.85 17.59
N MET A 196 11.72 -2.20 17.18
CA MET A 196 11.64 -1.51 15.90
C MET A 196 10.86 -0.22 16.10
N ASN A 197 11.41 0.88 15.63
CA ASN A 197 10.68 2.14 15.55
C ASN A 197 10.55 2.58 14.10
N VAL A 198 9.33 2.81 13.64
CA VAL A 198 9.03 3.26 12.29
C VAL A 198 8.27 4.58 12.39
N ILE A 199 8.86 5.64 11.85
CA ILE A 199 8.24 6.97 11.80
C ILE A 199 8.12 7.37 10.33
N VAL A 200 6.91 7.72 9.92
CA VAL A 200 6.59 8.19 8.58
C VAL A 200 5.99 9.58 8.66
N ASN A 201 6.80 10.57 8.31
CA ASN A 201 6.33 11.95 8.16
C ASN A 201 5.83 12.12 6.72
N GLY A 202 4.51 12.11 6.55
CA GLY A 202 3.89 12.00 5.24
C GLY A 202 3.71 13.30 4.48
N GLY A 203 3.91 14.46 5.12
CA GLY A 203 3.78 15.78 4.50
C GLY A 203 2.44 16.07 3.84
N VAL A 204 1.37 15.56 4.39
CA VAL A 204 0.05 15.75 3.82
C VAL A 204 -0.65 16.91 4.51
N HIS A 205 -0.18 18.13 4.31
CA HIS A 205 -1.08 19.28 4.49
C HIS A 205 -2.16 19.16 3.42
N LYS A 206 -3.35 18.78 3.85
CA LYS A 206 -4.50 18.76 2.95
C LYS A 206 -5.37 19.99 3.21
N TYR A 207 -5.69 20.67 2.12
CA TYR A 207 -6.78 21.60 2.15
C TYR A 207 -8.10 20.85 2.41
N PRO A 208 -9.10 21.46 3.07
CA PRO A 208 -10.38 20.80 3.30
C PRO A 208 -10.96 20.14 2.06
N GLN A 209 -10.89 20.80 0.89
CA GLN A 209 -11.36 20.26 -0.39
C GLN A 209 -10.58 19.05 -0.88
N GLU A 210 -9.34 18.84 -0.45
CA GLU A 210 -8.55 17.67 -0.85
C GLU A 210 -9.03 16.39 -0.14
N PHE A 211 -9.63 16.50 1.05
CA PHE A 211 -10.27 15.37 1.70
C PHE A 211 -11.51 14.88 0.96
N LEU A 212 -12.12 15.75 0.13
CA LEU A 212 -13.29 15.43 -0.69
C LEU A 212 -12.94 14.84 -2.05
N LYS A 213 -11.66 14.76 -2.41
CA LYS A 213 -11.23 14.06 -3.62
C LYS A 213 -11.34 12.55 -3.41
N GLY A 214 -12.11 11.90 -4.30
CA GLY A 214 -12.26 10.46 -4.31
C GLY A 214 -10.98 9.71 -4.75
N GLY A 215 -11.09 8.42 -4.93
CA GLY A 215 -10.04 7.54 -5.43
C GLY A 215 -9.17 6.96 -4.32
N ALA A 216 -7.87 6.77 -4.58
CA ALA A 216 -6.96 6.03 -3.71
C ALA A 216 -6.77 6.61 -2.30
N HIS A 217 -7.21 7.85 -2.04
CA HIS A 217 -7.06 8.49 -0.73
C HIS A 217 -8.10 8.05 0.31
N GLY A 218 -9.23 7.50 -0.12
CA GLY A 218 -10.20 6.79 0.74
C GLY A 218 -11.00 7.63 1.74
N TYR A 219 -10.73 8.93 1.91
CA TYR A 219 -11.42 9.73 2.93
C TYR A 219 -12.95 9.77 2.72
N LEU A 220 -13.41 9.84 1.46
CA LEU A 220 -14.83 9.75 1.12
C LEU A 220 -15.45 8.37 1.45
N ASP A 221 -14.62 7.37 1.66
CA ASP A 221 -15.02 6.03 2.05
C ASP A 221 -14.84 5.76 3.56
N GLY A 222 -14.57 6.81 4.34
CA GLY A 222 -14.39 6.70 5.79
C GLY A 222 -13.13 5.91 6.21
N ILE A 223 -12.12 5.93 5.36
CA ILE A 223 -10.77 5.38 5.57
C ILE A 223 -9.73 6.44 5.22
N GLY A 224 -8.60 6.48 5.90
CA GLY A 224 -7.65 7.57 5.77
C GLY A 224 -6.24 7.12 5.41
N SER A 225 -5.26 7.73 6.09
CA SER A 225 -3.83 7.55 5.83
C SER A 225 -3.34 6.12 6.02
N LEU A 226 -3.98 5.34 6.90
CA LEU A 226 -3.66 3.94 7.17
C LEU A 226 -3.81 3.07 5.90
N SER A 227 -4.90 3.27 5.17
CA SER A 227 -5.17 2.55 3.91
C SER A 227 -4.28 3.01 2.76
N HIS A 228 -3.88 4.27 2.75
CA HIS A 228 -3.18 4.86 1.62
C HIS A 228 -1.66 4.74 1.72
N SER A 229 -1.02 5.62 2.49
CA SER A 229 0.45 5.71 2.57
C SER A 229 1.04 4.71 3.54
N SER A 230 0.34 4.47 4.64
CA SER A 230 0.82 3.68 5.75
C SER A 230 0.81 2.19 5.50
N TYR A 231 -0.05 1.69 4.61
CA TYR A 231 -0.09 0.28 4.24
C TYR A 231 1.27 -0.27 3.81
N HIS A 232 2.05 0.54 3.08
CA HIS A 232 3.39 0.16 2.65
C HIS A 232 4.37 -0.10 3.82
N TYR A 233 4.20 0.59 4.93
CA TYR A 233 5.07 0.44 6.11
C TYR A 233 4.56 -0.61 7.08
N ILE A 234 3.25 -0.81 7.13
CA ILE A 234 2.67 -2.01 7.77
C ILE A 234 3.25 -3.26 7.13
N ASP A 235 3.34 -3.27 5.81
CA ASP A 235 3.94 -4.38 5.06
C ASP A 235 5.44 -4.54 5.36
N VAL A 236 6.21 -3.47 5.44
CA VAL A 236 7.63 -3.52 5.83
C VAL A 236 7.80 -4.09 7.23
N ILE A 237 7.00 -3.65 8.20
CA ILE A 237 7.02 -4.16 9.58
C ILE A 237 6.72 -5.67 9.57
N ALA A 238 5.65 -6.07 8.89
CA ALA A 238 5.23 -7.46 8.80
C ALA A 238 6.28 -8.33 8.10
N TRP A 239 6.88 -7.83 7.02
CA TRP A 239 7.91 -8.52 6.26
C TRP A 239 9.16 -8.74 7.09
N TYR A 240 9.71 -7.68 7.71
CA TYR A 240 10.90 -7.77 8.54
C TYR A 240 10.69 -8.68 9.76
N LEU A 241 9.55 -8.54 10.42
CA LEU A 241 9.20 -9.42 11.54
C LEU A 241 9.04 -10.88 11.08
N GLY A 242 8.50 -11.12 9.89
CA GLY A 242 8.39 -12.46 9.31
C GLY A 242 9.75 -13.11 9.05
N LEU A 243 10.76 -12.31 8.63
CA LEU A 243 12.12 -12.78 8.37
C LEU A 243 12.95 -13.00 9.64
N ALA A 244 12.66 -12.25 10.71
CA ALA A 244 13.42 -12.30 11.96
C ALA A 244 12.48 -12.34 13.17
N ARG A 245 11.54 -13.31 13.17
CA ARG A 245 10.50 -13.46 14.19
C ARG A 245 11.07 -13.84 15.58
N GLY A 246 12.17 -14.59 15.63
CA GLY A 246 12.73 -15.14 16.86
C GLY A 246 11.72 -16.04 17.57
N GLN A 247 11.60 -15.85 18.90
CA GLN A 247 10.67 -16.60 19.76
C GLN A 247 9.27 -16.00 19.85
N THR A 248 8.96 -14.96 19.04
CA THR A 248 7.67 -14.28 19.08
C THR A 248 6.54 -15.23 18.70
N ALA A 249 5.65 -15.51 19.64
CA ALA A 249 4.48 -16.37 19.49
C ALA A 249 3.17 -15.57 19.40
N LYS A 250 3.10 -14.44 20.11
CA LYS A 250 1.92 -13.57 20.22
C LYS A 250 2.30 -12.11 20.01
N ILE A 251 1.42 -11.34 19.39
CA ILE A 251 1.57 -9.90 19.20
C ILE A 251 0.30 -9.22 19.67
N GLU A 252 0.44 -8.26 20.58
CA GLU A 252 -0.65 -7.41 21.04
C GLU A 252 -0.54 -6.02 20.42
N VAL A 253 -1.65 -5.50 19.91
CA VAL A 253 -1.74 -4.20 19.25
C VAL A 253 -2.41 -3.20 20.18
N HIS A 254 -1.74 -2.07 20.41
CA HIS A 254 -2.23 -0.93 21.18
C HIS A 254 -2.21 0.34 20.33
N LEU A 255 -3.19 1.22 20.52
CA LEU A 255 -3.31 2.52 19.87
C LEU A 255 -3.17 3.63 20.90
N PRO A 256 -1.94 4.11 21.19
CA PRO A 256 -1.74 5.18 22.17
C PRO A 256 -2.11 6.57 21.64
N TYR A 257 -2.12 6.77 20.32
CA TYR A 257 -2.40 8.08 19.73
C TYR A 257 -3.18 7.94 18.42
N ILE A 258 -4.19 8.78 18.26
CA ILE A 258 -4.98 8.98 17.05
C ILE A 258 -5.37 10.44 16.88
N PHE A 259 -5.17 10.96 15.69
CA PHE A 259 -5.59 12.27 15.26
C PHE A 259 -6.43 12.13 13.98
N ARG A 260 -7.66 12.62 14.00
CA ARG A 260 -8.62 12.49 12.92
C ARG A 260 -8.73 13.78 12.12
N VAL A 261 -9.31 13.72 10.94
CA VAL A 261 -9.55 14.89 10.09
C VAL A 261 -10.29 16.00 10.88
N LYS A 262 -11.32 15.63 11.66
CA LYS A 262 -12.06 16.59 12.51
C LYS A 262 -11.18 17.30 13.54
N ASP A 263 -10.21 16.59 14.11
CA ASP A 263 -9.30 17.16 15.11
C ASP A 263 -8.37 18.18 14.44
N TYR A 264 -7.83 17.83 13.26
CA TYR A 264 -7.00 18.71 12.45
C TYR A 264 -7.72 20.01 12.07
N LEU A 265 -8.98 19.93 11.63
CA LEU A 265 -9.76 21.09 11.21
C LEU A 265 -10.22 21.98 12.38
N LYS A 266 -10.20 21.45 13.62
CA LYS A 266 -10.57 22.19 14.85
C LYS A 266 -9.41 22.88 15.55
N ILE A 267 -8.17 22.70 15.10
CA ILE A 267 -7.00 23.34 15.72
C ILE A 267 -7.20 24.86 15.77
N LYS A 268 -7.09 25.42 16.98
CA LYS A 268 -7.20 26.86 17.18
C LYS A 268 -6.10 27.58 16.40
N GLY A 269 -6.51 28.51 15.54
CA GLY A 269 -5.57 29.26 14.69
C GLY A 269 -5.25 28.56 13.37
N TYR A 270 -5.78 27.38 13.10
CA TYR A 270 -5.61 26.67 11.83
C TYR A 270 -5.88 27.58 10.61
N LYS A 271 -6.99 28.33 10.61
CA LYS A 271 -7.32 29.27 9.53
C LYS A 271 -6.27 30.35 9.33
N LYS A 272 -5.69 30.89 10.41
CA LYS A 272 -4.64 31.93 10.33
C LYS A 272 -3.33 31.34 9.80
N LEU A 273 -2.96 30.14 10.26
CA LEU A 273 -1.78 29.43 9.78
C LEU A 273 -1.92 29.11 8.28
N ARG A 274 -3.09 28.67 7.87
CA ARG A 274 -3.38 28.39 6.46
C ARG A 274 -3.23 29.63 5.59
N LYS A 275 -3.84 30.75 5.98
CA LYS A 275 -3.68 32.03 5.26
C LYS A 275 -2.23 32.49 5.17
N PHE A 276 -1.44 32.22 6.21
CA PHE A 276 -0.02 32.52 6.19
C PHE A 276 0.77 31.67 5.19
N ILE A 277 0.51 30.35 5.16
CA ILE A 277 1.21 29.41 4.27
C ILE A 277 0.79 29.60 2.80
N GLU A 278 -0.47 29.97 2.56
CA GLU A 278 -1.10 29.98 1.24
C GLU A 278 -1.06 31.34 0.54
N ASN A 279 -0.34 32.32 1.06
CA ASN A 279 -0.18 33.65 0.46
C ASN A 279 -1.50 34.25 -0.08
N ASN A 280 -2.58 34.21 0.71
CA ASN A 280 -3.91 34.75 0.34
C ASN A 280 -4.62 34.04 -0.82
N ASP A 281 -4.46 32.74 -0.99
CA ASP A 281 -5.24 32.01 -1.99
C ASP A 281 -6.73 32.05 -1.65
N ASP A 282 -7.50 32.72 -2.50
CA ASP A 282 -8.96 32.87 -2.42
C ASP A 282 -9.73 31.54 -2.62
N ASN A 283 -9.02 30.44 -2.90
CA ASN A 283 -9.60 29.10 -3.08
C ASN A 283 -9.91 28.39 -1.74
N PHE A 284 -9.68 29.02 -0.61
CA PHE A 284 -10.02 28.45 0.69
C PHE A 284 -11.50 28.72 1.01
N ASP A 285 -12.34 27.70 0.78
CA ASP A 285 -13.74 27.76 1.16
C ASP A 285 -13.94 27.41 2.64
N ASP A 286 -14.09 28.44 3.45
CA ASP A 286 -14.35 28.34 4.89
C ASP A 286 -15.70 27.67 5.22
N ASN A 287 -16.63 27.62 4.24
CA ASN A 287 -17.99 27.11 4.39
C ASN A 287 -18.15 25.69 3.85
N LEU A 288 -17.06 25.07 3.42
CA LEU A 288 -17.08 23.73 2.85
C LEU A 288 -17.64 22.72 3.85
N LYS A 289 -18.79 22.12 3.53
CA LYS A 289 -19.38 21.04 4.30
C LYS A 289 -18.58 19.76 4.05
N ILE A 290 -17.89 19.29 5.08
CA ILE A 290 -17.15 18.02 5.04
C ILE A 290 -18.03 16.94 5.65
N PRO A 291 -18.32 15.84 4.94
CA PRO A 291 -19.13 14.74 5.46
C PRO A 291 -18.55 14.08 6.72
N ASP A 292 -19.41 13.54 7.56
CA ASP A 292 -18.99 12.91 8.84
C ASP A 292 -18.03 11.73 8.65
N ASN A 293 -18.19 10.93 7.60
CA ASN A 293 -17.28 9.85 7.29
C ASN A 293 -15.85 10.36 7.03
N VAL A 294 -15.71 11.49 6.32
CA VAL A 294 -14.41 12.15 6.10
C VAL A 294 -13.86 12.70 7.42
N LEU A 295 -14.70 13.41 8.19
CA LEU A 295 -14.29 14.01 9.49
C LEU A 295 -13.79 12.96 10.49
N ASN A 296 -14.36 11.76 10.46
CA ASN A 296 -14.03 10.68 11.36
C ASN A 296 -12.90 9.76 10.86
N SER A 297 -12.41 9.94 9.63
CA SER A 297 -11.28 9.20 9.10
C SER A 297 -9.98 9.53 9.85
N GLU A 298 -9.10 8.55 9.96
CA GLU A 298 -7.79 8.70 10.59
C GLU A 298 -6.82 9.52 9.71
N LEU A 299 -6.01 10.35 10.36
CA LEU A 299 -4.99 11.18 9.73
C LEU A 299 -3.60 10.86 10.27
N ASP A 300 -3.36 11.06 11.56
CA ASP A 300 -2.13 10.68 12.25
C ASP A 300 -2.43 9.64 13.32
N PHE A 301 -1.48 8.78 13.59
CA PHE A 301 -1.64 7.73 14.60
C PHE A 301 -0.29 7.16 15.05
N THR A 302 -0.30 6.55 16.23
CA THR A 302 0.77 5.68 16.69
C THR A 302 0.19 4.33 17.12
N PHE A 303 0.79 3.24 16.63
CA PHE A 303 0.52 1.89 17.11
C PHE A 303 1.74 1.33 17.82
N HIS A 304 1.51 0.60 18.89
CA HIS A 304 2.49 -0.22 19.56
C HIS A 304 2.12 -1.69 19.41
N LEU A 305 3.11 -2.50 19.00
CA LEU A 305 2.98 -3.95 18.89
C LEU A 305 3.91 -4.57 19.94
N LYS A 306 3.35 -5.09 21.01
CA LYS A 306 4.09 -5.82 22.04
C LYS A 306 4.29 -7.26 21.57
N LEU A 307 5.53 -7.74 21.61
CA LEU A 307 5.92 -9.06 21.18
C LEU A 307 6.05 -9.97 22.41
N PHE A 308 5.42 -11.13 22.39
CA PHE A 308 5.47 -12.10 23.50
C PHE A 308 5.89 -13.47 22.99
N ASP A 309 6.55 -14.23 23.85
CA ASP A 309 6.84 -15.65 23.63
C ASP A 309 5.61 -16.54 23.94
N LYS A 310 5.80 -17.86 23.79
CA LYS A 310 4.78 -18.86 24.10
C LYS A 310 4.35 -18.90 25.58
N ASN A 311 5.20 -18.41 26.48
CA ASN A 311 4.97 -18.34 27.91
C ASN A 311 4.37 -16.98 28.34
N ASN A 312 4.01 -16.14 27.38
CA ASN A 312 3.51 -14.78 27.58
C ASN A 312 4.54 -13.81 28.21
N SER A 313 5.84 -14.11 28.07
CA SER A 313 6.91 -13.21 28.48
C SER A 313 7.13 -12.14 27.41
N LEU A 314 7.25 -10.87 27.82
CA LEU A 314 7.51 -9.77 26.90
C LEU A 314 8.90 -9.90 26.27
N LEU A 315 8.96 -9.94 24.97
CA LEU A 315 10.20 -10.06 24.18
C LEU A 315 10.66 -8.73 23.60
N GLY A 316 9.74 -7.85 23.29
CA GLY A 316 10.07 -6.61 22.60
C GLY A 316 8.88 -5.75 22.22
N LEU A 317 9.20 -4.65 21.53
CA LEU A 317 8.23 -3.62 21.14
C LEU A 317 8.51 -3.15 19.71
N ILE A 318 7.46 -3.06 18.91
CA ILE A 318 7.48 -2.30 17.65
C ILE A 318 6.60 -1.09 17.81
N SER A 319 7.12 0.10 17.50
CA SER A 319 6.38 1.35 17.45
C SER A 319 6.23 1.80 16.01
N TYR A 320 5.03 2.14 15.60
CA TYR A 320 4.74 2.68 14.28
C TYR A 320 3.96 3.97 14.40
N THR A 321 4.57 5.07 13.97
CA THR A 321 3.95 6.40 13.91
C THR A 321 3.84 6.86 12.48
N ALA A 322 2.64 7.23 12.07
CA ALA A 322 2.38 7.95 10.83
C ALA A 322 1.91 9.36 11.19
N ASP A 323 2.67 10.34 10.76
CA ASP A 323 2.46 11.74 11.04
C ASP A 323 2.36 12.50 9.71
N HIS A 324 1.16 12.94 9.39
CA HIS A 324 0.86 13.62 8.13
C HIS A 324 0.58 15.12 8.32
N THR A 325 0.44 15.56 9.58
CA THR A 325 0.10 16.94 9.92
C THR A 325 1.30 17.77 10.38
N THR A 326 2.46 17.15 10.57
CA THR A 326 3.69 17.84 10.93
C THR A 326 4.40 18.46 9.74
N PHE A 327 5.46 19.20 10.03
CA PHE A 327 6.26 19.87 9.01
C PHE A 327 6.88 18.85 8.04
N THR A 328 6.28 18.79 6.88
CA THR A 328 6.88 18.17 5.70
C THR A 328 6.45 19.02 4.52
N PRO A 329 7.35 19.79 3.91
CA PRO A 329 7.00 20.65 2.78
C PRO A 329 6.29 19.83 1.72
N ARG A 330 5.20 20.35 1.21
CA ARG A 330 4.47 19.74 0.10
C ARG A 330 4.55 20.65 -1.08
N LEU A 331 4.97 20.10 -2.20
CA LEU A 331 4.87 20.80 -3.45
C LEU A 331 3.41 20.86 -3.85
N THR A 332 2.85 22.06 -3.91
CA THR A 332 1.55 22.35 -4.50
C THR A 332 1.75 23.25 -5.70
N LYS A 333 0.73 23.36 -6.54
CA LYS A 333 0.71 24.39 -7.61
C LYS A 333 0.79 25.81 -7.05
N PHE A 334 0.65 25.98 -5.73
CA PHE A 334 0.69 27.25 -5.01
C PHE A 334 2.05 27.57 -4.37
N GLU A 335 3.00 26.62 -4.45
CA GLU A 335 4.35 26.77 -3.92
C GLU A 335 5.37 26.37 -5.00
N PRO A 336 5.36 27.06 -6.16
CA PRO A 336 6.23 26.69 -7.29
C PRO A 336 7.72 26.83 -6.98
N GLU A 337 8.10 27.72 -6.07
CA GLU A 337 9.46 27.91 -5.58
C GLU A 337 9.99 26.69 -4.81
N MET A 338 9.11 25.85 -4.29
CA MET A 338 9.50 24.58 -3.66
C MET A 338 9.80 23.48 -4.66
N ALA A 339 9.52 23.69 -5.95
CA ALA A 339 9.69 22.67 -7.01
C ALA A 339 11.15 22.22 -7.17
N GLU A 340 12.09 23.12 -6.95
CA GLU A 340 13.52 22.82 -7.05
C GLU A 340 14.03 21.93 -5.89
N TYR A 341 13.28 21.86 -4.80
CA TYR A 341 13.64 21.09 -3.61
C TYR A 341 13.03 19.69 -3.57
N THR A 342 12.32 19.27 -4.60
CA THR A 342 11.68 17.97 -4.64
C THR A 342 11.97 17.22 -5.94
N ASN A 343 12.13 15.89 -5.83
CA ASN A 343 12.23 15.03 -7.01
C ASN A 343 10.86 14.72 -7.62
N ASP A 344 9.79 15.04 -6.95
CA ASP A 344 8.45 14.82 -7.46
C ASP A 344 7.93 16.09 -8.14
N LYS A 345 8.36 16.28 -9.38
CA LYS A 345 7.94 17.40 -10.24
C LYS A 345 6.42 17.46 -10.51
N LEU A 346 5.66 16.47 -10.04
CA LEU A 346 4.21 16.37 -10.22
C LEU A 346 3.41 16.82 -9.00
N GLY A 347 4.03 17.55 -8.07
CA GLY A 347 3.37 18.02 -6.85
C GLY A 347 3.25 16.94 -5.77
N GLY A 348 4.25 16.08 -5.72
CA GLY A 348 4.30 14.97 -4.81
C GLY A 348 4.61 15.35 -3.38
N ARG A 349 4.54 14.35 -2.55
CA ARG A 349 4.78 14.43 -1.13
C ARG A 349 6.26 14.32 -0.87
N MET A 350 6.78 15.21 -0.06
CA MET A 350 8.09 15.03 0.53
C MET A 350 7.93 14.21 1.79
N SER A 351 8.07 12.89 1.67
CA SER A 351 8.00 12.01 2.83
C SER A 351 9.37 11.77 3.44
N GLN A 352 9.44 11.82 4.76
CA GLN A 352 10.60 11.35 5.52
C GLN A 352 10.22 10.07 6.23
N VAL A 353 11.11 9.09 6.18
CA VAL A 353 10.91 7.80 6.82
C VAL A 353 12.14 7.44 7.64
N TYR A 354 11.91 7.11 8.89
CA TYR A 354 12.94 6.65 9.82
C TYR A 354 12.56 5.26 10.31
N ILE A 355 13.47 4.30 10.11
CA ILE A 355 13.32 2.95 10.63
C ILE A 355 14.56 2.63 11.45
N ASP A 356 14.38 2.34 12.73
CA ASP A 356 15.41 1.91 13.64
C ASP A 356 15.07 0.52 14.17
N ILE A 357 15.97 -0.46 13.93
CA ILE A 357 15.72 -1.87 14.23
C ILE A 357 16.85 -2.40 15.11
N HIS A 358 16.48 -3.03 16.21
CA HIS A 358 17.41 -3.79 17.05
C HIS A 358 17.07 -5.29 17.00
N GLN A 359 17.99 -6.08 16.48
CA GLN A 359 17.91 -7.54 16.50
C GLN A 359 18.72 -8.05 17.69
N GLY A 360 18.09 -8.02 18.85
CA GLY A 360 18.76 -8.27 20.13
C GLY A 360 19.98 -7.39 20.35
N ALA A 361 21.04 -7.97 20.86
CA ALA A 361 22.35 -7.33 21.03
C ALA A 361 23.27 -7.51 19.82
N LEU A 362 22.77 -8.11 18.73
CA LEU A 362 23.61 -8.56 17.61
C LEU A 362 23.74 -7.52 16.51
N GLN A 363 22.70 -6.76 16.24
CA GLN A 363 22.78 -5.64 15.30
C GLN A 363 21.75 -4.55 15.58
N ASN A 364 22.11 -3.33 15.14
CA ASN A 364 21.21 -2.22 15.00
C ASN A 364 21.26 -1.70 13.56
N ILE A 365 20.09 -1.61 12.92
CA ILE A 365 19.96 -1.07 11.57
C ILE A 365 19.14 0.22 11.64
N GLN A 366 19.71 1.31 11.13
CA GLN A 366 19.03 2.58 10.92
C GLN A 366 18.88 2.82 9.42
N LEU A 367 17.63 2.83 8.92
CA LEU A 367 17.30 3.17 7.55
C LEU A 367 16.58 4.51 7.56
N VAL A 368 17.10 5.47 6.82
CA VAL A 368 16.50 6.79 6.65
C VAL A 368 16.25 7.04 5.17
N LYS A 369 15.02 7.42 4.84
CA LYS A 369 14.61 7.82 3.51
C LYS A 369 14.08 9.24 3.55
N ASN A 370 14.72 10.13 2.82
CA ASN A 370 14.27 11.51 2.63
C ASN A 370 13.89 11.72 1.17
N ASP A 371 12.70 12.25 0.92
CA ASP A 371 12.28 12.68 -0.41
C ASP A 371 12.58 14.18 -0.64
N VAL A 372 13.29 14.81 0.29
CA VAL A 372 13.64 16.24 0.27
C VAL A 372 15.08 16.43 -0.19
N VAL A 373 15.27 17.16 -1.27
CA VAL A 373 16.61 17.44 -1.86
C VAL A 373 17.53 18.16 -0.87
N PHE A 374 16.99 19.01 -0.02
CA PHE A 374 17.75 19.75 1.00
C PHE A 374 18.52 18.87 1.99
N PHE A 375 17.99 17.69 2.29
CA PHE A 375 18.64 16.75 3.20
C PHE A 375 19.38 15.64 2.45
N GLY A 376 19.69 15.88 1.16
CA GLY A 376 20.12 14.84 0.26
C GLY A 376 18.99 13.85 0.01
N ASN A 377 18.63 13.68 -1.22
CA ASN A 377 17.60 12.75 -1.68
C ASN A 377 17.96 11.28 -1.41
N ASN A 378 18.59 11.05 -0.29
CA ASN A 378 19.36 9.88 -0.05
C ASN A 378 18.60 8.96 0.87
N ILE A 379 18.54 7.73 0.47
CA ILE A 379 18.28 6.66 1.40
C ILE A 379 19.62 6.21 1.94
N TYR A 380 19.80 6.27 3.23
CA TYR A 380 21.00 5.72 3.84
C TYR A 380 20.67 4.64 4.85
N ILE A 381 21.57 3.65 4.93
CA ILE A 381 21.54 2.60 5.93
C ILE A 381 22.79 2.70 6.76
N LYS A 382 22.62 2.75 8.09
CA LYS A 382 23.66 2.49 9.05
C LYS A 382 23.41 1.14 9.70
N ASN A 383 24.30 0.18 9.53
CA ASN A 383 24.20 -1.12 10.16
C ASN A 383 25.39 -1.34 11.10
N ARG A 384 25.10 -1.46 12.39
CA ARG A 384 26.09 -1.78 13.43
C ARG A 384 25.90 -3.23 13.82
N LYS A 385 26.97 -4.02 13.74
CA LYS A 385 26.94 -5.44 14.07
C LYS A 385 27.91 -5.76 15.22
N HIS A 386 27.52 -6.72 16.03
CA HIS A 386 28.46 -7.27 17.03
C HIS A 386 29.68 -7.85 16.30
N PRO A 387 30.92 -7.64 16.79
CA PRO A 387 32.17 -8.05 16.10
C PRO A 387 32.23 -9.53 15.71
N LYS A 388 31.59 -10.41 16.49
CA LYS A 388 31.50 -11.84 16.17
C LYS A 388 30.55 -12.19 15.01
N ILE A 389 29.75 -11.25 14.59
CA ILE A 389 28.74 -11.47 13.51
C ILE A 389 29.25 -10.97 12.16
N GLY A 390 30.06 -9.91 12.15
CA GLY A 390 30.58 -9.30 10.93
C GLY A 390 31.22 -7.95 11.16
N ASN A 391 31.31 -7.13 10.11
CA ASN A 391 31.82 -5.76 10.21
C ASN A 391 31.01 -4.95 11.22
N THR A 392 31.73 -4.28 12.14
CA THR A 392 31.09 -3.55 13.25
C THR A 392 30.27 -2.35 12.81
N LEU A 393 30.62 -1.73 11.69
CA LEU A 393 29.88 -0.61 11.12
C LEU A 393 29.90 -0.68 9.59
N GLU A 394 28.72 -0.66 9.01
CA GLU A 394 28.49 -0.47 7.57
C GLU A 394 27.61 0.76 7.38
N THR A 395 28.03 1.69 6.54
CA THR A 395 27.21 2.84 6.13
C THR A 395 27.08 2.80 4.61
N ILE A 396 25.86 2.74 4.11
CA ILE A 396 25.57 2.75 2.68
C ILE A 396 24.69 3.95 2.40
N ASN A 397 25.11 4.75 1.45
CA ASN A 397 24.35 5.89 0.95
C ASN A 397 23.88 5.59 -0.48
N TYR A 398 22.59 5.70 -0.71
CA TYR A 398 21.97 5.53 -2.02
C TYR A 398 21.60 6.91 -2.55
N GLU A 399 22.37 7.44 -3.49
CA GLU A 399 22.17 8.78 -4.08
C GLU A 399 20.85 8.88 -4.84
N GLU A 400 20.41 7.77 -5.40
CA GLU A 400 19.12 7.66 -6.06
C GLU A 400 18.31 6.51 -5.45
N ALA A 401 17.01 6.71 -5.28
CA ALA A 401 16.12 5.63 -4.83
C ALA A 401 16.05 4.47 -5.86
N TYR A 402 16.63 4.69 -7.04
CA TYR A 402 16.66 3.79 -8.17
C TYR A 402 18.09 3.69 -8.70
N ASP A 403 18.89 2.83 -8.11
CA ASP A 403 20.11 2.35 -8.72
C ASP A 403 19.77 1.53 -9.97
N LYS A 404 20.69 1.47 -10.96
CA LYS A 404 20.44 0.76 -12.23
C LYS A 404 20.06 -0.72 -12.04
N ASP A 405 20.48 -1.30 -10.94
CA ASP A 405 20.18 -2.70 -10.57
C ASP A 405 18.93 -2.83 -9.67
N THR A 406 18.22 -1.75 -9.40
CA THR A 406 17.01 -1.79 -8.55
C THR A 406 15.85 -2.41 -9.31
N ILE A 407 15.29 -3.47 -8.74
CA ILE A 407 14.04 -4.06 -9.23
C ILE A 407 12.91 -3.05 -9.00
N THR A 408 12.28 -2.61 -10.08
CA THR A 408 11.17 -1.64 -10.02
C THR A 408 9.83 -2.35 -9.77
N PRO A 409 8.80 -1.64 -9.33
CA PRO A 409 7.43 -2.18 -9.28
C PRO A 409 6.94 -2.68 -10.63
N GLN A 410 7.37 -2.03 -11.73
CA GLN A 410 7.07 -2.46 -13.10
C GLN A 410 7.75 -3.79 -13.42
N ASP A 411 8.96 -4.03 -12.93
CA ASP A 411 9.66 -5.31 -13.12
C ASP A 411 8.96 -6.44 -12.36
N LEU A 412 8.48 -6.18 -11.14
CA LEU A 412 7.68 -7.15 -10.40
C LEU A 412 6.35 -7.44 -11.11
N PHE A 413 5.69 -6.41 -11.64
CA PHE A 413 4.48 -6.58 -12.45
C PHE A 413 4.75 -7.44 -13.70
N LYS A 414 5.83 -7.14 -14.44
CA LYS A 414 6.24 -7.93 -15.60
C LYS A 414 6.57 -9.37 -15.21
N SER A 415 7.23 -9.56 -14.08
CA SER A 415 7.56 -10.90 -13.57
C SER A 415 6.32 -11.71 -13.22
N PHE A 416 5.30 -11.08 -12.61
CA PHE A 416 4.00 -11.71 -12.38
C PHE A 416 3.37 -12.22 -13.68
N ILE A 417 3.30 -11.36 -14.72
CA ILE A 417 2.75 -11.75 -16.02
C ILE A 417 3.59 -12.85 -16.68
N LYS A 418 4.92 -12.72 -16.70
CA LYS A 418 5.83 -13.73 -17.26
C LYS A 418 5.66 -15.08 -16.59
N HIS A 419 5.58 -15.11 -15.26
CA HIS A 419 5.35 -16.34 -14.50
C HIS A 419 4.03 -17.01 -14.89
N THR A 420 2.94 -16.25 -14.89
CA THR A 420 1.60 -16.76 -15.27
C THR A 420 1.59 -17.26 -16.73
N ALA A 421 2.33 -16.62 -17.62
CA ALA A 421 2.51 -17.05 -19.01
C ALA A 421 3.46 -18.25 -19.17
N GLY A 422 4.01 -18.78 -18.08
CA GLY A 422 4.92 -19.94 -18.09
C GLY A 422 6.34 -19.63 -18.54
N TYR A 423 6.77 -18.37 -18.44
CA TYR A 423 8.18 -18.00 -18.61
C TYR A 423 8.95 -18.15 -17.30
N SER A 424 10.22 -18.47 -17.39
CA SER A 424 11.11 -18.44 -16.23
C SER A 424 11.31 -17.00 -15.77
N ILE A 425 11.28 -16.81 -14.46
CA ILE A 425 11.66 -15.55 -13.79
C ILE A 425 12.74 -15.88 -12.74
N SER A 426 13.55 -14.90 -12.38
CA SER A 426 14.60 -15.12 -11.39
C SER A 426 14.03 -15.40 -10.01
N ASP A 427 14.76 -16.15 -9.19
CA ASP A 427 14.38 -16.44 -7.80
C ASP A 427 14.26 -15.16 -6.97
N ASP A 428 15.09 -14.15 -7.24
CA ASP A 428 14.99 -12.83 -6.61
C ASP A 428 13.67 -12.14 -6.92
N HIS A 429 13.23 -12.15 -8.17
CA HIS A 429 11.93 -11.60 -8.54
C HIS A 429 10.77 -12.37 -7.88
N LEU A 430 10.84 -13.70 -7.83
CA LEU A 430 9.85 -14.52 -7.12
C LEU A 430 9.78 -14.19 -5.64
N ARG A 431 10.93 -14.03 -4.99
CA ARG A 431 11.02 -13.69 -3.58
C ARG A 431 10.46 -12.31 -3.25
N LEU A 432 10.63 -11.34 -4.15
CA LEU A 432 10.15 -9.97 -3.99
C LEU A 432 8.70 -9.77 -4.43
N LEU A 433 8.14 -10.71 -5.20
CA LEU A 433 6.70 -10.72 -5.46
C LEU A 433 5.96 -10.84 -4.12
N SER A 434 5.18 -9.83 -3.79
CA SER A 434 4.35 -9.84 -2.59
C SER A 434 3.16 -10.77 -2.81
N THR A 435 3.42 -12.08 -2.73
CA THR A 435 2.37 -13.10 -2.89
C THR A 435 1.38 -13.02 -1.74
N PHE A 436 0.19 -13.54 -1.95
CA PHE A 436 -0.87 -13.55 -0.94
C PHE A 436 -0.39 -14.17 0.39
N ASP A 437 0.37 -15.25 0.34
CA ASP A 437 0.89 -15.92 1.54
C ASP A 437 1.86 -15.03 2.31
N ASN A 438 2.71 -14.29 1.58
CA ASN A 438 3.67 -13.34 2.17
C ASN A 438 3.00 -12.12 2.81
N GLN A 439 1.71 -11.89 2.55
CA GLN A 439 0.96 -10.75 3.07
C GLN A 439 0.04 -11.11 4.24
N ASN A 440 0.06 -12.35 4.71
CA ASN A 440 -0.83 -12.78 5.80
C ASN A 440 -0.64 -11.91 7.06
N LEU A 441 0.60 -11.68 7.48
CA LEU A 441 0.88 -10.85 8.66
C LEU A 441 0.55 -9.36 8.41
N THR A 442 0.81 -8.86 7.22
CA THR A 442 0.45 -7.49 6.79
C THR A 442 -1.04 -7.25 6.93
N ASN A 443 -1.87 -8.16 6.39
CA ASN A 443 -3.32 -8.03 6.46
C ASN A 443 -3.87 -8.19 7.88
N ARG A 444 -3.27 -9.06 8.70
CA ARG A 444 -3.61 -9.19 10.11
C ARG A 444 -3.31 -7.92 10.90
N PHE A 445 -2.18 -7.26 10.65
CA PHE A 445 -1.88 -5.97 11.27
C PHE A 445 -2.84 -4.90 10.78
N TYR A 446 -3.07 -4.83 9.49
CA TYR A 446 -3.96 -3.85 8.88
C TYR A 446 -5.39 -3.95 9.43
N SER A 447 -5.97 -5.15 9.48
CA SER A 447 -7.30 -5.36 10.04
C SER A 447 -7.35 -5.02 11.53
N LYS A 448 -6.32 -5.42 12.31
CA LYS A 448 -6.28 -5.15 13.76
C LYS A 448 -6.08 -3.67 14.06
N PHE A 449 -5.36 -2.94 13.20
CA PHE A 449 -5.22 -1.49 13.34
C PHE A 449 -6.57 -0.78 13.15
N TYR A 450 -7.34 -1.15 12.12
CA TYR A 450 -8.69 -0.59 11.95
C TYR A 450 -9.64 -0.97 13.08
N GLU A 451 -9.57 -2.19 13.58
CA GLU A 451 -10.34 -2.61 14.77
C GLU A 451 -10.02 -1.68 15.95
N LYS A 452 -8.73 -1.41 16.24
CA LYS A 452 -8.33 -0.50 17.33
C LYS A 452 -8.75 0.95 17.10
N LEU A 453 -8.72 1.44 15.86
CA LEU A 453 -9.22 2.76 15.51
C LEU A 453 -10.72 2.89 15.77
N ALA A 454 -11.49 1.88 15.42
CA ALA A 454 -12.95 1.87 15.62
C ALA A 454 -13.33 1.67 17.08
N GLU A 455 -12.65 0.78 17.84
CA GLU A 455 -12.82 0.62 19.27
C GLU A 455 -12.60 1.95 20.02
N GLU A 456 -11.52 2.65 19.71
CA GLU A 456 -11.20 3.95 20.31
C GLU A 456 -12.28 5.00 20.00
N PHE A 457 -12.77 5.01 18.76
CA PHE A 457 -13.83 5.93 18.37
C PHE A 457 -15.13 5.68 19.14
N GLU A 458 -15.52 4.44 19.33
CA GLU A 458 -16.71 4.07 20.10
C GLU A 458 -16.54 4.40 21.57
N LEU A 459 -15.35 4.17 22.15
CA LEU A 459 -15.04 4.54 23.54
C LEU A 459 -15.16 6.05 23.76
N ARG A 460 -14.63 6.87 22.86
CA ARG A 460 -14.74 8.35 22.95
C ARG A 460 -16.17 8.85 22.88
N LYS A 461 -17.07 8.18 22.17
CA LYS A 461 -18.50 8.53 22.15
C LYS A 461 -19.15 8.34 23.50
N ASN A 462 -18.68 7.34 24.27
CA ASN A 462 -19.26 6.96 25.56
C ASN A 462 -18.66 7.72 26.75
N VAL A 463 -17.54 8.44 26.56
CA VAL A 463 -16.95 9.29 27.61
C VAL A 463 -17.71 10.62 27.67
N ILE A 464 -18.77 10.64 28.48
CA ILE A 464 -19.46 11.84 28.90
C ILE A 464 -18.79 12.33 30.18
N SER A 465 -17.68 13.04 30.08
CA SER A 465 -17.24 14.01 31.09
C SER A 465 -15.92 14.65 30.71
N LYS A 466 -15.85 15.95 30.86
CA LYS A 466 -14.64 16.74 30.76
C LYS A 466 -13.75 16.41 31.95
N PRO A 467 -12.57 15.83 31.81
CA PRO A 467 -11.55 16.06 32.83
C PRO A 467 -11.08 17.48 32.66
N THR A 468 -11.44 18.34 33.54
CA THR A 468 -10.71 19.59 33.79
C THR A 468 -9.41 19.20 34.47
N VAL A 469 -8.31 19.33 33.77
CA VAL A 469 -6.99 19.42 34.37
C VAL A 469 -6.87 20.90 34.66
N ASP A 470 -6.99 21.27 35.95
CA ASP A 470 -6.68 22.60 36.46
C ASP A 470 -5.17 22.85 36.35
#